data_7466c9fa093cb5fd579422bd1ff653b1
#
_entry.id   7466c9fa093cb5fd579422bd1ff653b1
#
_cell.length_a   1.000
_cell.length_b   1.000
_cell.length_c   1.000
_cell.angle_alpha   90.00
_cell.angle_beta   90.00
_cell.angle_gamma   90.00
#
_symmetry.space_group_name_H-M   'P 1'
#
loop_
_entity.id
_entity.type
_entity.pdbx_description
1 polymer ?
#
loop_
_entity_poly.entity_id
_entity_poly.type
_entity_poly.pdbx_seq_one_letter_code
_entity_poly.pdbx_strand_id
1 'polypeptide(L)'
;MRLLRTAERLFARDGIDAVSMRTICAKAGQRNNAALQYHFGDKQNLIEAILEQRMKAIDVGRAANLERIRNEKRERDLHELVGALVRPFTAQLCDEKGGGDDYVRFVSQLFSRGSPFELLAARRSWADSFHAIVELICECLSDLPEDVVAGRLAMLATQMVHATAARGTELAHLGGQERERSVAIFTVDLVDYLVGGLTARVSRTRLEGIQRPL
;
A
#
# COMPACT_ATOMS: atom_id res chain seq x y z
N MET A 1 1.18 -19.42 9.08
CA MET A 1 0.08 -18.82 8.29
C MET A 1 -1.16 -18.43 9.11
N ARG A 2 -1.79 -19.31 9.89
CA ARG A 2 -3.03 -18.99 10.63
C ARG A 2 -2.88 -17.80 11.62
N LEU A 3 -1.74 -17.68 12.26
CA LEU A 3 -1.47 -16.66 13.27
C LEU A 3 -1.34 -15.26 12.65
N LEU A 4 -0.56 -15.09 11.58
CA LEU A 4 -0.41 -13.81 10.86
C LEU A 4 -1.77 -13.32 10.34
N ARG A 5 -2.58 -14.20 9.75
CA ARG A 5 -3.95 -13.90 9.30
C ARG A 5 -4.88 -13.48 10.45
N THR A 6 -4.75 -14.12 11.61
CA THR A 6 -5.54 -13.74 12.80
C THR A 6 -5.11 -12.38 13.31
N ALA A 7 -3.80 -12.10 13.33
CA ALA A 7 -3.27 -10.80 13.74
C ALA A 7 -3.72 -9.69 12.80
N GLU A 8 -3.54 -9.88 11.49
CA GLU A 8 -3.96 -8.96 10.44
C GLU A 8 -5.45 -8.58 10.58
N ARG A 9 -6.33 -9.59 10.68
CA ARG A 9 -7.76 -9.36 10.86
C ARG A 9 -8.09 -8.61 12.15
N LEU A 10 -7.45 -8.93 13.26
CA LEU A 10 -7.67 -8.24 14.53
C LEU A 10 -7.19 -6.80 14.46
N PHE A 11 -6.01 -6.56 13.90
CA PHE A 11 -5.49 -5.22 13.69
C PHE A 11 -6.41 -4.38 12.78
N ALA A 12 -6.89 -4.98 11.69
CA ALA A 12 -7.80 -4.32 10.77
C ALA A 12 -9.13 -3.92 11.41
N ARG A 13 -9.67 -4.76 12.31
CA ARG A 13 -10.99 -4.56 12.93
C ARG A 13 -10.94 -3.71 14.18
N ASP A 14 -10.02 -4.04 15.09
CA ASP A 14 -10.01 -3.54 16.46
C ASP A 14 -8.93 -2.45 16.68
N GLY A 15 -8.08 -2.22 15.68
CA GLY A 15 -6.95 -1.28 15.75
C GLY A 15 -5.67 -1.91 16.28
N ILE A 16 -4.54 -1.44 15.76
CA ILE A 16 -3.22 -2.00 16.09
C ILE A 16 -2.92 -1.85 17.59
N ASP A 17 -3.25 -0.69 18.18
CA ASP A 17 -2.91 -0.41 19.58
C ASP A 17 -3.74 -1.21 20.55
N ALA A 18 -5.03 -1.39 20.28
CA ALA A 18 -5.96 -2.09 21.14
C ALA A 18 -5.73 -3.62 21.19
N VAL A 19 -5.06 -4.18 20.17
CA VAL A 19 -4.84 -5.63 20.07
C VAL A 19 -3.53 -6.04 20.74
N SER A 20 -3.60 -6.91 21.76
CA SER A 20 -2.44 -7.48 22.42
C SER A 20 -1.95 -8.78 21.78
N MET A 21 -0.67 -9.12 21.95
CA MET A 21 -0.10 -10.41 21.52
C MET A 21 -0.87 -11.59 22.15
N ARG A 22 -1.30 -11.44 23.39
CA ARG A 22 -2.12 -12.46 24.12
C ARG A 22 -3.47 -12.66 23.43
N THR A 23 -4.14 -11.58 23.02
CA THR A 23 -5.41 -11.63 22.29
C THR A 23 -5.25 -12.37 20.97
N ILE A 24 -4.15 -12.09 20.23
CA ILE A 24 -3.85 -12.76 18.95
C ILE A 24 -3.65 -14.26 19.17
N CYS A 25 -2.85 -14.67 20.16
CA CYS A 25 -2.65 -16.08 20.50
C CYS A 25 -3.97 -16.80 20.79
N ALA A 26 -4.78 -16.23 21.67
CA ALA A 26 -6.07 -16.82 22.07
C ALA A 26 -7.00 -17.01 20.86
N LYS A 27 -7.12 -15.99 20.01
CA LYS A 27 -7.97 -16.03 18.80
C LYS A 27 -7.40 -16.92 17.68
N ALA A 28 -6.08 -17.11 17.62
CA ALA A 28 -5.44 -18.06 16.71
C ALA A 28 -5.54 -19.53 17.16
N GLY A 29 -6.09 -19.78 18.35
CA GLY A 29 -6.16 -21.12 18.94
C GLY A 29 -4.82 -21.64 19.43
N GLN A 30 -3.86 -20.75 19.67
CA GLN A 30 -2.55 -21.09 20.21
C GLN A 30 -2.62 -21.07 21.75
N ARG A 31 -2.41 -22.22 22.37
CA ARG A 31 -2.45 -22.35 23.85
C ARG A 31 -1.19 -21.80 24.52
N ASN A 32 -0.10 -21.65 23.77
CA ASN A 32 1.20 -21.24 24.31
C ASN A 32 1.58 -19.84 23.80
N ASN A 33 1.39 -18.81 24.66
CA ASN A 33 1.81 -17.45 24.39
C ASN A 33 3.35 -17.34 24.23
N ALA A 34 4.13 -18.22 24.88
CA ALA A 34 5.58 -18.22 24.78
C ALA A 34 6.06 -18.55 23.37
N ALA A 35 5.32 -19.38 22.61
CA ALA A 35 5.67 -19.68 21.22
C ALA A 35 5.60 -18.43 20.32
N LEU A 36 4.60 -17.55 20.48
CA LEU A 36 4.48 -16.31 19.74
C LEU A 36 5.63 -15.35 20.08
N GLN A 37 5.89 -15.22 21.38
CA GLN A 37 6.96 -14.34 21.86
C GLN A 37 8.35 -14.86 21.46
N TYR A 38 8.52 -16.17 21.38
CA TYR A 38 9.75 -16.80 20.86
C TYR A 38 9.95 -16.53 19.35
N HIS A 39 8.88 -16.62 18.53
CA HIS A 39 8.98 -16.47 17.07
C HIS A 39 9.07 -15.02 16.62
N PHE A 40 8.31 -14.11 17.24
CA PHE A 40 8.22 -12.72 16.79
C PHE A 40 8.81 -11.72 17.79
N GLY A 41 9.02 -12.12 19.05
CA GLY A 41 9.50 -11.22 20.11
C GLY A 41 8.43 -10.21 20.53
N ASP A 42 8.07 -9.27 19.68
CA ASP A 42 7.14 -8.19 19.96
C ASP A 42 6.09 -7.97 18.86
N LYS A 43 5.20 -7.01 19.10
CA LYS A 43 4.13 -6.64 18.17
C LYS A 43 4.67 -6.04 16.89
N GLN A 44 5.76 -5.29 16.96
CA GLN A 44 6.37 -4.64 15.80
C GLN A 44 6.92 -5.68 14.82
N ASN A 45 7.64 -6.66 15.30
CA ASN A 45 8.14 -7.77 14.47
C ASN A 45 7.01 -8.59 13.85
N LEU A 46 5.88 -8.75 14.56
CA LEU A 46 4.70 -9.40 14.01
C LEU A 46 4.06 -8.57 12.87
N ILE A 47 3.99 -7.25 13.02
CA ILE A 47 3.55 -6.33 11.97
C ILE A 47 4.46 -6.44 10.76
N GLU A 48 5.77 -6.43 10.96
CA GLU A 48 6.77 -6.58 9.89
C GLU A 48 6.60 -7.92 9.16
N ALA A 49 6.36 -9.01 9.88
CA ALA A 49 6.15 -10.32 9.25
C ALA A 49 4.86 -10.37 8.40
N ILE A 50 3.79 -9.68 8.83
CA ILE A 50 2.57 -9.55 8.02
C ILE A 50 2.87 -8.76 6.75
N LEU A 51 3.54 -7.61 6.88
CA LEU A 51 3.91 -6.77 5.74
C LEU A 51 4.80 -7.53 4.77
N GLU A 52 5.85 -8.20 5.26
CA GLU A 52 6.76 -8.99 4.42
C GLU A 52 6.01 -10.04 3.59
N GLN A 53 5.14 -10.81 4.23
CA GLN A 53 4.37 -11.85 3.54
C GLN A 53 3.48 -11.26 2.44
N ARG A 54 2.81 -10.15 2.72
CA ARG A 54 1.87 -9.51 1.79
C ARG A 54 2.59 -8.74 0.70
N MET A 55 3.62 -7.98 1.07
CA MET A 55 4.38 -7.17 0.11
C MET A 55 5.11 -8.04 -0.91
N LYS A 56 5.70 -9.17 -0.51
CA LYS A 56 6.30 -10.12 -1.46
C LYS A 56 5.29 -10.62 -2.49
N ALA A 57 4.07 -10.94 -2.07
CA ALA A 57 3.02 -11.40 -2.98
C ALA A 57 2.57 -10.28 -3.94
N ILE A 58 2.44 -9.04 -3.44
CA ILE A 58 2.08 -7.87 -4.25
C ILE A 58 3.20 -7.52 -5.23
N ASP A 59 4.46 -7.63 -4.80
CA ASP A 59 5.61 -7.28 -5.61
C ASP A 59 5.80 -8.23 -6.82
N VAL A 60 5.37 -9.47 -6.73
CA VAL A 60 5.28 -10.38 -7.90
C VAL A 60 4.42 -9.78 -9.00
N GLY A 61 3.25 -9.21 -8.66
CA GLY A 61 2.38 -8.53 -9.62
C GLY A 61 3.01 -7.25 -10.18
N ARG A 62 3.74 -6.51 -9.36
CA ARG A 62 4.51 -5.32 -9.79
C ARG A 62 5.62 -5.70 -10.75
N ALA A 63 6.38 -6.75 -10.45
CA ALA A 63 7.44 -7.27 -11.31
C ALA A 63 6.91 -7.62 -12.70
N ALA A 64 5.81 -8.36 -12.77
CA ALA A 64 5.18 -8.71 -14.04
C ALA A 64 4.74 -7.48 -14.85
N ASN A 65 4.14 -6.48 -14.18
CA ASN A 65 3.77 -5.22 -14.83
C ASN A 65 5.00 -4.44 -15.33
N LEU A 66 6.05 -4.36 -14.52
CA LEU A 66 7.29 -3.68 -14.90
C LEU A 66 7.98 -4.33 -16.09
N GLU A 67 8.02 -5.66 -16.12
CA GLU A 67 8.54 -6.43 -17.26
C GLU A 67 7.75 -6.14 -18.54
N ARG A 68 6.41 -6.14 -18.47
CA ARG A 68 5.55 -5.77 -19.60
C ARG A 68 5.83 -4.35 -20.08
N ILE A 69 5.91 -3.37 -19.16
CA ILE A 69 6.21 -1.96 -19.48
C ILE A 69 7.54 -1.84 -20.23
N ARG A 70 8.58 -2.55 -19.79
CA ARG A 70 9.89 -2.57 -20.44
C ARG A 70 9.85 -3.19 -21.83
N ASN A 71 9.17 -4.33 -21.96
CA ASN A 71 9.01 -5.02 -23.24
C ASN A 71 8.26 -4.17 -24.28
N GLU A 72 7.29 -3.36 -23.81
CA GLU A 72 6.52 -2.42 -24.65
C GLU A 72 7.22 -1.06 -24.83
N LYS A 73 8.38 -0.83 -24.22
CA LYS A 73 9.14 0.44 -24.23
C LYS A 73 8.33 1.64 -23.75
N ARG A 74 7.56 1.43 -22.65
CA ARG A 74 6.66 2.43 -22.07
C ARG A 74 7.13 2.95 -20.71
N GLU A 75 8.43 2.91 -20.43
CA GLU A 75 9.03 3.32 -19.15
C GLU A 75 8.86 4.83 -18.85
N ARG A 76 8.40 5.61 -19.82
CA ARG A 76 8.08 7.03 -19.66
C ARG A 76 6.58 7.33 -19.58
N ASP A 77 5.76 6.29 -19.58
CA ASP A 77 4.31 6.43 -19.46
C ASP A 77 3.90 6.39 -17.99
N LEU A 78 3.61 7.56 -17.41
CA LEU A 78 3.22 7.69 -16.00
C LEU A 78 1.96 6.89 -15.65
N HIS A 79 0.99 6.76 -16.56
CA HIS A 79 -0.21 5.96 -16.29
C HIS A 79 0.12 4.48 -16.14
N GLU A 80 1.03 3.96 -16.97
CA GLU A 80 1.50 2.58 -16.84
C GLU A 80 2.30 2.36 -15.55
N LEU A 81 3.21 3.27 -15.23
CA LEU A 81 4.05 3.18 -14.03
C LEU A 81 3.20 3.28 -12.75
N VAL A 82 2.33 4.28 -12.64
CA VAL A 82 1.42 4.42 -11.51
C VAL A 82 0.45 3.24 -11.44
N GLY A 83 -0.07 2.80 -12.60
CA GLY A 83 -0.89 1.61 -12.68
C GLY A 83 -0.19 0.34 -12.19
N ALA A 84 1.13 0.20 -12.46
CA ALA A 84 1.92 -0.93 -11.98
C ALA A 84 2.07 -0.94 -10.44
N LEU A 85 2.07 0.22 -9.79
CA LEU A 85 2.04 0.33 -8.33
C LEU A 85 0.65 0.03 -7.74
N VAL A 86 -0.39 0.59 -8.35
CA VAL A 86 -1.76 0.63 -7.81
C VAL A 86 -2.48 -0.69 -8.01
N ARG A 87 -2.48 -1.24 -9.25
CA ARG A 87 -3.26 -2.44 -9.62
C ARG A 87 -3.04 -3.65 -8.70
N PRO A 88 -1.79 -4.05 -8.36
CA PRO A 88 -1.59 -5.20 -7.47
C PRO A 88 -2.05 -4.95 -6.03
N PHE A 89 -2.12 -3.69 -5.59
CA PHE A 89 -2.62 -3.32 -4.28
C PHE A 89 -4.15 -3.30 -4.24
N THR A 90 -4.81 -2.65 -5.21
CA THR A 90 -6.28 -2.62 -5.31
C THR A 90 -6.88 -4.01 -5.55
N ALA A 91 -6.16 -4.88 -6.29
CA ALA A 91 -6.56 -6.28 -6.50
C ALA A 91 -6.69 -7.08 -5.21
N GLN A 92 -6.08 -6.62 -4.09
CA GLN A 92 -6.30 -7.24 -2.78
C GLN A 92 -7.79 -7.22 -2.39
N LEU A 93 -8.54 -6.21 -2.81
CA LEU A 93 -9.99 -6.15 -2.55
C LEU A 93 -10.78 -7.29 -3.20
N CYS A 94 -10.22 -7.99 -4.18
CA CYS A 94 -10.81 -9.17 -4.81
C CYS A 94 -10.34 -10.49 -4.17
N ASP A 95 -9.36 -10.46 -3.26
CA ASP A 95 -8.88 -11.65 -2.54
C ASP A 95 -9.72 -11.90 -1.27
N GLU A 96 -11.00 -12.25 -1.46
CA GLU A 96 -11.93 -12.53 -0.35
C GLU A 96 -11.42 -13.68 0.54
N LYS A 97 -10.96 -14.76 -0.08
CA LYS A 97 -10.46 -15.95 0.64
C LYS A 97 -9.12 -15.68 1.34
N GLY A 98 -8.27 -14.89 0.72
CA GLY A 98 -7.01 -14.44 1.24
C GLY A 98 -7.14 -13.29 2.27
N GLY A 99 -8.33 -12.68 2.49
CA GLY A 99 -8.56 -11.57 3.44
C GLY A 99 -7.87 -10.29 3.02
N GLY A 100 -7.91 -9.99 1.74
CA GLY A 100 -7.31 -8.78 1.20
C GLY A 100 -7.91 -7.50 1.77
N ASP A 101 -9.21 -7.48 2.07
CA ASP A 101 -9.87 -6.36 2.76
C ASP A 101 -9.26 -6.09 4.14
N ASP A 102 -9.00 -7.14 4.91
CA ASP A 102 -8.37 -7.00 6.23
C ASP A 102 -6.96 -6.42 6.07
N TYR A 103 -6.21 -6.91 5.07
CA TYR A 103 -4.87 -6.38 4.79
C TYR A 103 -4.88 -4.90 4.41
N VAL A 104 -5.75 -4.50 3.48
CA VAL A 104 -5.86 -3.10 3.04
C VAL A 104 -6.23 -2.19 4.21
N ARG A 105 -7.19 -2.58 5.07
CA ARG A 105 -7.56 -1.84 6.29
C ARG A 105 -6.41 -1.77 7.28
N PHE A 106 -5.70 -2.87 7.49
CA PHE A 106 -4.52 -2.91 8.37
C PHE A 106 -3.43 -1.95 7.90
N VAL A 107 -3.12 -1.93 6.59
CA VAL A 107 -2.15 -0.98 6.01
C VAL A 107 -2.63 0.45 6.18
N SER A 108 -3.91 0.74 5.95
CA SER A 108 -4.48 2.08 6.16
C SER A 108 -4.30 2.57 7.61
N GLN A 109 -4.45 1.69 8.59
CA GLN A 109 -4.20 2.05 10.00
C GLN A 109 -2.71 2.30 10.28
N LEU A 110 -1.81 1.58 9.63
CA LEU A 110 -0.37 1.86 9.74
C LEU A 110 -0.04 3.25 9.19
N PHE A 111 -0.62 3.63 8.05
CA PHE A 111 -0.46 4.97 7.47
C PHE A 111 -0.99 6.08 8.37
N SER A 112 -2.07 5.83 9.11
CA SER A 112 -2.63 6.79 10.08
C SER A 112 -1.75 7.01 11.32
N ARG A 113 -0.80 6.12 11.61
CA ARG A 113 0.11 6.19 12.78
C ARG A 113 1.45 6.84 12.49
N GLY A 114 1.73 7.16 11.25
CA GLY A 114 3.00 7.67 10.77
C GLY A 114 3.33 7.09 9.41
N SER A 115 4.38 7.54 8.77
CA SER A 115 4.71 7.07 7.43
C SER A 115 5.31 5.66 7.48
N PRO A 116 4.62 4.61 7.01
CA PRO A 116 5.24 3.30 6.81
C PRO A 116 6.21 3.32 5.62
N PHE A 117 6.33 4.45 4.93
CA PHE A 117 7.30 4.64 3.85
C PHE A 117 8.73 4.36 4.32
N GLU A 118 9.08 4.80 5.54
CA GLU A 118 10.39 4.52 6.13
C GLU A 118 10.60 3.02 6.35
N LEU A 119 9.55 2.32 6.79
CA LEU A 119 9.60 0.87 6.97
C LEU A 119 9.74 0.14 5.62
N LEU A 120 9.00 0.58 4.59
CA LEU A 120 9.09 0.02 3.24
C LEU A 120 10.43 0.36 2.58
N ALA A 121 10.92 1.60 2.73
CA ALA A 121 12.20 2.04 2.20
C ALA A 121 13.39 1.29 2.83
N ALA A 122 13.31 1.00 4.14
CA ALA A 122 14.36 0.26 4.86
C ALA A 122 14.44 -1.23 4.47
N ARG A 123 13.40 -1.81 3.87
CA ARG A 123 13.26 -3.24 3.57
C ARG A 123 13.17 -3.51 2.06
N ARG A 124 14.20 -3.10 1.30
CA ARG A 124 14.28 -3.30 -0.16
C ARG A 124 13.95 -4.73 -0.60
N SER A 125 14.38 -5.74 0.15
CA SER A 125 14.18 -7.16 -0.19
C SER A 125 12.71 -7.62 -0.29
N TRP A 126 11.76 -6.78 0.12
CA TRP A 126 10.33 -7.10 0.03
C TRP A 126 9.64 -6.45 -1.18
N ALA A 127 10.30 -5.48 -1.80
CA ALA A 127 9.64 -4.58 -2.73
C ALA A 127 10.61 -4.04 -3.80
N ASP A 128 11.45 -4.89 -4.39
CA ASP A 128 12.41 -4.47 -5.41
C ASP A 128 11.73 -3.83 -6.61
N SER A 129 10.61 -4.40 -7.07
CA SER A 129 9.84 -3.86 -8.20
C SER A 129 9.15 -2.54 -7.83
N PHE A 130 8.70 -2.37 -6.59
CA PHE A 130 8.18 -1.10 -6.10
C PHE A 130 9.22 0.00 -6.22
N HIS A 131 10.44 -0.24 -5.76
CA HIS A 131 11.53 0.74 -5.83
C HIS A 131 11.90 1.09 -7.28
N ALA A 132 12.03 0.08 -8.13
CA ALA A 132 12.33 0.29 -9.55
C ALA A 132 11.24 1.12 -10.26
N ILE A 133 9.97 0.89 -9.96
CA ILE A 133 8.86 1.68 -10.53
C ILE A 133 8.91 3.12 -10.00
N VAL A 134 9.16 3.33 -8.71
CA VAL A 134 9.28 4.68 -8.12
C VAL A 134 10.44 5.44 -8.73
N GLU A 135 11.59 4.81 -8.97
CA GLU A 135 12.74 5.41 -9.66
C GLU A 135 12.35 5.90 -11.07
N LEU A 136 11.65 5.06 -11.86
CA LEU A 136 11.15 5.46 -13.19
C LEU A 136 10.13 6.62 -13.11
N ILE A 137 9.25 6.63 -12.11
CA ILE A 137 8.35 7.78 -11.89
C ILE A 137 9.14 9.05 -11.59
N CYS A 138 10.18 8.98 -10.75
CA CYS A 138 11.05 10.12 -10.47
C CYS A 138 11.74 10.63 -11.73
N GLU A 139 12.23 9.74 -12.61
CA GLU A 139 12.81 10.12 -13.89
C GLU A 139 11.80 10.84 -14.80
N CYS A 140 10.55 10.39 -14.83
CA CYS A 140 9.48 11.06 -15.58
C CYS A 140 9.15 12.47 -15.05
N LEU A 141 9.44 12.73 -13.78
CA LEU A 141 9.16 14.00 -13.08
C LEU A 141 10.41 14.85 -12.86
N SER A 142 11.51 14.56 -13.56
CA SER A 142 12.82 15.21 -13.39
C SER A 142 12.82 16.74 -13.62
N ASP A 143 11.80 17.28 -14.30
CA ASP A 143 11.62 18.73 -14.48
C ASP A 143 11.08 19.43 -13.23
N LEU A 144 10.65 18.69 -12.22
CA LEU A 144 10.13 19.23 -10.97
C LEU A 144 11.23 19.25 -9.88
N PRO A 145 11.17 20.20 -8.93
CA PRO A 145 12.04 20.19 -7.76
C PRO A 145 11.90 18.87 -6.96
N GLU A 146 13.01 18.36 -6.45
CA GLU A 146 13.06 17.07 -5.72
C GLU A 146 12.10 17.03 -4.52
N ASP A 147 11.99 18.13 -3.76
CA ASP A 147 11.07 18.23 -2.60
C ASP A 147 9.60 18.20 -3.02
N VAL A 148 9.28 18.70 -4.22
CA VAL A 148 7.93 18.59 -4.82
C VAL A 148 7.64 17.15 -5.20
N VAL A 149 8.58 16.47 -5.86
CA VAL A 149 8.43 15.06 -6.25
C VAL A 149 8.26 14.19 -5.01
N ALA A 150 9.13 14.33 -4.00
CA ALA A 150 9.03 13.59 -2.75
C ALA A 150 7.68 13.80 -2.05
N GLY A 151 7.21 15.05 -1.93
CA GLY A 151 5.92 15.36 -1.35
C GLY A 151 4.74 14.73 -2.11
N ARG A 152 4.79 14.75 -3.45
CA ARG A 152 3.74 14.14 -4.31
C ARG A 152 3.73 12.62 -4.22
N LEU A 153 4.88 11.99 -4.15
CA LEU A 153 4.98 10.54 -3.93
C LEU A 153 4.43 10.13 -2.57
N ALA A 154 4.68 10.91 -1.53
CA ALA A 154 4.09 10.67 -0.21
C ALA A 154 2.55 10.81 -0.24
N MET A 155 2.02 11.83 -0.94
CA MET A 155 0.58 12.00 -1.16
C MET A 155 0.00 10.85 -1.98
N LEU A 156 0.67 10.41 -3.07
CA LEU A 156 0.26 9.27 -3.88
C LEU A 156 0.08 8.03 -3.01
N ALA A 157 1.09 7.69 -2.20
CA ALA A 157 1.02 6.52 -1.33
C ALA A 157 -0.12 6.60 -0.32
N THR A 158 -0.28 7.78 0.32
CA THR A 158 -1.36 8.04 1.28
C THR A 158 -2.74 7.89 0.62
N GLN A 159 -2.94 8.52 -0.54
CA GLN A 159 -4.20 8.45 -1.28
C GLN A 159 -4.50 7.03 -1.77
N MET A 160 -3.51 6.34 -2.35
CA MET A 160 -3.66 4.96 -2.79
C MET A 160 -4.16 4.07 -1.64
N VAL A 161 -3.53 4.14 -0.48
CA VAL A 161 -3.87 3.26 0.65
C VAL A 161 -5.23 3.60 1.24
N HIS A 162 -5.50 4.88 1.56
CA HIS A 162 -6.75 5.25 2.21
C HIS A 162 -7.96 5.17 1.27
N ALA A 163 -7.83 5.57 0.00
CA ALA A 163 -8.89 5.43 -0.98
C ALA A 163 -9.26 3.95 -1.22
N THR A 164 -8.25 3.08 -1.30
CA THR A 164 -8.49 1.63 -1.45
C THR A 164 -9.19 1.05 -0.20
N ALA A 165 -8.79 1.46 1.01
CA ALA A 165 -9.45 1.01 2.24
C ALA A 165 -10.92 1.48 2.35
N ALA A 166 -11.18 2.73 1.99
CA ALA A 166 -12.54 3.27 1.92
C ALA A 166 -13.39 2.49 0.91
N ARG A 167 -12.83 2.25 -0.30
CA ARG A 167 -13.51 1.49 -1.34
C ARG A 167 -13.82 0.05 -0.91
N GLY A 168 -12.91 -0.64 -0.23
CA GLY A 168 -13.15 -1.97 0.34
C GLY A 168 -14.34 -1.99 1.30
N THR A 169 -14.52 -0.93 2.09
CA THR A 169 -15.67 -0.78 3.00
C THR A 169 -16.98 -0.59 2.23
N GLU A 170 -16.98 0.25 1.19
CA GLU A 170 -18.14 0.47 0.33
C GLU A 170 -18.58 -0.81 -0.40
N LEU A 171 -17.60 -1.61 -0.86
CA LEU A 171 -17.85 -2.84 -1.60
C LEU A 171 -18.10 -4.07 -0.72
N ALA A 172 -18.18 -3.93 0.60
CA ALA A 172 -18.31 -5.07 1.52
C ALA A 172 -19.57 -5.94 1.28
N HIS A 173 -20.61 -5.36 0.64
CA HIS A 173 -21.85 -6.07 0.28
C HIS A 173 -21.79 -6.76 -1.08
N LEU A 174 -20.75 -6.51 -1.89
CA LEU A 174 -20.58 -7.13 -3.22
C LEU A 174 -19.61 -8.32 -3.13
N GLY A 175 -19.81 -9.28 -4.02
CA GLY A 175 -18.93 -10.44 -4.19
C GLY A 175 -18.75 -10.82 -5.66
N GLY A 176 -17.83 -11.74 -5.94
CA GLY A 176 -17.59 -12.29 -7.27
C GLY A 176 -17.34 -11.23 -8.35
N GLN A 177 -17.93 -11.44 -9.54
CA GLN A 177 -17.70 -10.59 -10.72
C GLN A 177 -18.14 -9.14 -10.54
N GLU A 178 -19.18 -8.87 -9.75
CA GLU A 178 -19.65 -7.50 -9.51
C GLU A 178 -18.63 -6.70 -8.71
N ARG A 179 -18.05 -7.33 -7.70
CA ARG A 179 -16.96 -6.75 -6.91
C ARG A 179 -15.71 -6.52 -7.77
N GLU A 180 -15.30 -7.51 -8.56
CA GLU A 180 -14.15 -7.40 -9.47
C GLU A 180 -14.31 -6.25 -10.46
N ARG A 181 -15.50 -6.12 -11.09
CA ARG A 181 -15.79 -5.01 -11.99
C ARG A 181 -15.73 -3.66 -11.30
N SER A 182 -16.30 -3.55 -10.09
CA SER A 182 -16.29 -2.32 -9.31
C SER A 182 -14.87 -1.91 -8.88
N VAL A 183 -14.03 -2.88 -8.51
CA VAL A 183 -12.62 -2.66 -8.18
C VAL A 183 -11.83 -2.24 -9.42
N ALA A 184 -12.10 -2.84 -10.58
CA ALA A 184 -11.43 -2.49 -11.83
C ALA A 184 -11.70 -1.03 -12.24
N ILE A 185 -12.97 -0.58 -12.19
CA ILE A 185 -13.35 0.81 -12.48
C ILE A 185 -12.67 1.76 -11.49
N PHE A 186 -12.79 1.50 -10.20
CA PHE A 186 -12.15 2.29 -9.15
C PHE A 186 -10.63 2.38 -9.35
N THR A 187 -9.99 1.30 -9.78
CA THR A 187 -8.54 1.26 -10.01
C THR A 187 -8.12 2.21 -11.14
N VAL A 188 -8.90 2.25 -12.23
CA VAL A 188 -8.66 3.18 -13.35
C VAL A 188 -8.80 4.63 -12.87
N ASP A 189 -9.92 4.96 -12.22
CA ASP A 189 -10.19 6.31 -11.71
C ASP A 189 -9.10 6.76 -10.71
N LEU A 190 -8.65 5.85 -9.86
CA LEU A 190 -7.58 6.13 -8.90
C LEU A 190 -6.24 6.40 -9.59
N VAL A 191 -5.88 5.64 -10.62
CA VAL A 191 -4.65 5.87 -11.40
C VAL A 191 -4.70 7.22 -12.08
N ASP A 192 -5.80 7.57 -12.75
CA ASP A 192 -5.97 8.86 -13.43
C ASP A 192 -5.84 10.04 -12.44
N TYR A 193 -6.49 9.92 -11.27
CA TYR A 193 -6.41 10.92 -10.21
C TYR A 193 -4.98 11.09 -9.70
N LEU A 194 -4.26 9.99 -9.44
CA LEU A 194 -2.91 10.02 -8.92
C LEU A 194 -1.91 10.59 -9.94
N VAL A 195 -2.04 10.24 -11.22
CA VAL A 195 -1.23 10.82 -12.30
C VAL A 195 -1.50 12.32 -12.42
N GLY A 196 -2.75 12.74 -12.36
CA GLY A 196 -3.11 14.15 -12.34
C GLY A 196 -2.46 14.91 -11.18
N GLY A 197 -2.42 14.32 -9.99
CA GLY A 197 -1.74 14.88 -8.82
C GLY A 197 -0.22 14.98 -8.99
N LEU A 198 0.41 13.93 -9.56
CA LEU A 198 1.85 13.93 -9.83
C LEU A 198 2.27 14.99 -10.86
N THR A 199 1.47 15.21 -11.89
CA THR A 199 1.77 16.13 -13.00
C THR A 199 1.21 17.53 -12.84
N ALA A 200 0.47 17.80 -11.76
CA ALA A 200 -0.12 19.10 -11.49
C ALA A 200 0.93 20.22 -11.56
N ARG A 201 0.54 21.37 -12.11
CA ARG A 201 1.42 22.55 -12.17
C ARG A 201 1.80 22.99 -10.74
N VAL A 202 3.08 23.27 -10.54
CA VAL A 202 3.54 23.87 -9.27
C VAL A 202 3.02 25.31 -9.19
N SER A 203 2.34 25.65 -8.08
CA SER A 203 1.80 27.00 -7.89
C SER A 203 2.91 28.03 -7.74
N ARG A 204 2.63 29.29 -8.16
CA ARG A 204 3.54 30.42 -7.96
C ARG A 204 3.89 30.62 -6.50
N THR A 205 2.91 30.50 -5.61
CA THR A 205 3.09 30.63 -4.16
C THR A 205 4.15 29.67 -3.62
N ARG A 206 4.22 28.44 -4.14
CA ARG A 206 5.24 27.48 -3.74
C ARG A 206 6.62 27.82 -4.33
N LEU A 207 6.67 28.29 -5.58
CA LEU A 207 7.93 28.67 -6.25
C LEU A 207 8.56 29.93 -5.63
N GLU A 208 7.75 30.85 -5.15
CA GLU A 208 8.21 32.10 -4.52
C GLU A 208 8.56 31.92 -3.02
N GLY A 209 8.41 30.71 -2.50
CA GLY A 209 8.46 30.42 -1.06
C GLY A 209 7.25 30.98 -0.34
N ILE A 210 6.73 30.26 0.65
CA ILE A 210 5.63 30.75 1.47
C ILE A 210 6.19 31.86 2.37
N GLN A 211 6.18 33.10 1.92
CA GLN A 211 6.58 34.27 2.70
C GLN A 211 5.51 34.77 3.68
N ARG A 212 4.30 34.14 3.68
CA ARG A 212 3.23 34.47 4.61
C ARG A 212 2.92 33.25 5.47
N PRO A 213 2.97 33.38 6.81
CA PRO A 213 2.39 32.36 7.68
C PRO A 213 0.90 32.23 7.39
N LEU A 214 0.38 31.00 7.41
CA LEU A 214 -1.04 30.68 7.32
C LEU A 214 -1.78 31.25 8.52
#